data_fa3936362474b0c36a3d9feb809cf4a8
#
_entry.id   fa3936362474b0c36a3d9feb809cf4a8
#
_cell.length_a   1.000
_cell.length_b   1.000
_cell.length_c   1.000
_cell.angle_alpha   90.00
_cell.angle_beta   90.00
_cell.angle_gamma   90.00
#
_symmetry.space_group_name_H-M   'P 1'
#
loop_
_entity.id
_entity.type
_entity.pdbx_description
1 polymer ?
#
loop_
_entity_poly.entity_id
_entity_poly.type
_entity_poly.pdbx_seq_one_letter_code
_entity_poly.pdbx_strand_id
1 'polypeptide(L)'
;LLYPDGTAQHCGVIFSPFFKVSHIYEHFPGNHPILRKKRPLQAITGAALMVRRQLFSECGGFFEGYQNGFEDVDLCYALTERAYKLTVVGESVLYHHTSQTPGRFEHDLQNGSLFLQRRLRQIRPDMHRLARLDGYEMRIDPTLFCSLALPETRERELDAAFSGTTFDAAACAAQLEREPLWRGGWLLLMDHLEAAERWSEALTTGVRAMRFFSQPEVKRRLLRLLRKQGLREEMAQLAHVMEADMRAAQKDDPTRRARVQRMRRKACAEGDAYLAELLDGWLERY
;
A
#
# COMPACT_ATOMS: atom_id res chain seq x y z
N LEU A 1 -8.45 3.40 -11.44
CA LEU A 1 -9.54 2.47 -11.16
C LEU A 1 -10.04 2.65 -9.74
N LEU A 2 -11.32 2.38 -9.56
CA LEU A 2 -11.95 2.35 -8.23
C LEU A 2 -12.48 0.95 -7.92
N TYR A 3 -12.50 0.61 -6.64
CA TYR A 3 -13.27 -0.50 -6.11
C TYR A 3 -14.77 -0.20 -6.14
N PRO A 4 -15.67 -1.22 -6.06
CA PRO A 4 -17.12 -0.99 -6.01
C PRO A 4 -17.58 -0.12 -4.85
N ASP A 5 -16.81 -0.04 -3.74
CA ASP A 5 -17.10 0.82 -2.60
C ASP A 5 -16.67 2.30 -2.80
N GLY A 6 -16.19 2.63 -4.01
CA GLY A 6 -15.76 3.98 -4.38
C GLY A 6 -14.35 4.35 -3.93
N THR A 7 -13.61 3.45 -3.27
CA THR A 7 -12.21 3.71 -2.92
C THR A 7 -11.26 3.42 -4.08
N ALA A 8 -10.08 4.04 -4.06
CA ALA A 8 -9.08 3.86 -5.09
C ALA A 8 -8.53 2.43 -5.10
N GLN A 9 -8.49 1.84 -6.30
CA GLN A 9 -7.82 0.56 -6.53
C GLN A 9 -6.46 0.76 -7.17
N HIS A 10 -6.39 1.65 -8.17
CA HIS A 10 -5.17 1.85 -8.94
C HIS A 10 -5.03 3.30 -9.40
N CYS A 11 -3.87 3.89 -9.09
CA CYS A 11 -3.39 5.12 -9.71
C CYS A 11 -1.87 5.07 -10.00
N GLY A 12 -1.34 3.87 -10.18
CA GLY A 12 0.06 3.56 -10.50
C GLY A 12 0.57 2.36 -9.71
N VAL A 13 1.52 1.64 -10.28
CA VAL A 13 2.26 0.56 -9.62
C VAL A 13 3.55 1.14 -9.06
N ILE A 14 3.88 0.76 -7.82
CA ILE A 14 5.10 1.15 -7.10
C ILE A 14 5.88 -0.07 -6.66
N PHE A 15 7.17 0.12 -6.47
CA PHE A 15 8.11 -0.90 -6.03
C PHE A 15 8.75 -0.49 -4.70
N SER A 16 8.58 -1.34 -3.67
CA SER A 16 9.31 -1.14 -2.41
C SER A 16 10.81 -1.39 -2.60
N PRO A 17 11.67 -0.97 -1.64
CA PRO A 17 13.10 -1.30 -1.66
C PRO A 17 13.39 -2.80 -1.73
N PHE A 18 12.45 -3.63 -1.28
CA PHE A 18 12.56 -5.08 -1.30
C PHE A 18 11.81 -5.74 -2.46
N PHE A 19 11.53 -4.95 -3.51
CA PHE A 19 10.89 -5.36 -4.77
C PHE A 19 9.46 -5.89 -4.63
N LYS A 20 8.77 -5.58 -3.53
CA LYS A 20 7.33 -5.82 -3.45
C LYS A 20 6.61 -4.83 -4.37
N VAL A 21 5.75 -5.37 -5.22
CA VAL A 21 4.87 -4.63 -6.12
C VAL A 21 3.58 -4.30 -5.39
N SER A 22 3.09 -3.07 -5.50
CA SER A 22 1.81 -2.64 -4.93
C SER A 22 1.22 -1.44 -5.70
N HIS A 23 -0.05 -1.16 -5.46
CA HIS A 23 -0.71 0.02 -6.00
C HIS A 23 -0.51 1.20 -5.04
N ILE A 24 -0.09 2.35 -5.59
CA ILE A 24 0.05 3.56 -4.77
C ILE A 24 -1.33 4.11 -4.41
N TYR A 25 -1.52 4.53 -3.15
CA TYR A 25 -2.78 5.10 -2.61
C TYR A 25 -4.01 4.20 -2.75
N GLU A 26 -3.78 2.89 -2.79
CA GLU A 26 -4.87 1.92 -2.74
C GLU A 26 -5.76 2.16 -1.50
N HIS A 27 -7.08 2.05 -1.67
CA HIS A 27 -8.12 2.33 -0.69
C HIS A 27 -8.29 3.80 -0.25
N PHE A 28 -7.56 4.76 -0.82
CA PHE A 28 -7.87 6.17 -0.62
C PHE A 28 -9.26 6.51 -1.16
N PRO A 29 -9.96 7.53 -0.63
CA PRO A 29 -11.22 7.97 -1.21
C PRO A 29 -11.08 8.24 -2.70
N GLY A 30 -12.01 7.75 -3.52
CA GLY A 30 -11.89 7.83 -4.99
C GLY A 30 -11.90 9.25 -5.57
N ASN A 31 -12.36 10.22 -4.78
CA ASN A 31 -12.32 11.65 -5.10
C ASN A 31 -11.07 12.38 -4.55
N HIS A 32 -10.18 11.68 -3.83
CA HIS A 32 -9.02 12.29 -3.22
C HIS A 32 -8.12 12.95 -4.27
N PRO A 33 -7.70 14.24 -4.08
CA PRO A 33 -6.94 15.00 -5.09
C PRO A 33 -5.63 14.33 -5.52
N ILE A 34 -5.01 13.56 -4.62
CA ILE A 34 -3.75 12.86 -4.87
C ILE A 34 -3.84 11.87 -6.03
N LEU A 35 -5.02 11.28 -6.28
CA LEU A 35 -5.24 10.31 -7.34
C LEU A 35 -5.15 10.92 -8.74
N ARG A 36 -5.29 12.25 -8.86
CA ARG A 36 -5.20 13.00 -10.11
C ARG A 36 -3.80 13.54 -10.42
N LYS A 37 -2.87 13.43 -9.46
CA LYS A 37 -1.51 13.89 -9.67
C LYS A 37 -0.80 13.00 -10.71
N LYS A 38 -0.17 13.64 -11.71
CA LYS A 38 0.71 12.94 -12.66
C LYS A 38 2.03 12.57 -12.00
N ARG A 39 2.48 11.33 -12.20
CA ARG A 39 3.72 10.78 -11.62
C ARG A 39 4.54 10.07 -12.68
N PRO A 40 5.87 10.01 -12.52
CA PRO A 40 6.73 9.17 -13.34
C PRO A 40 6.56 7.71 -12.87
N LEU A 41 5.73 6.93 -13.55
CA LEU A 41 5.43 5.54 -13.20
C LEU A 41 6.30 4.56 -13.97
N GLN A 42 6.71 3.48 -13.33
CA GLN A 42 7.40 2.35 -13.96
C GLN A 42 6.43 1.33 -14.53
N ALA A 43 5.24 1.22 -13.92
CA ALA A 43 4.20 0.31 -14.39
C ALA A 43 2.80 0.81 -14.03
N ILE A 44 1.81 0.34 -14.78
CA ILE A 44 0.38 0.52 -14.57
C ILE A 44 -0.31 -0.83 -14.80
N THR A 45 -1.55 -0.97 -14.27
CA THR A 45 -2.30 -2.23 -14.40
C THR A 45 -2.92 -2.40 -15.80
N GLY A 46 -2.96 -3.63 -16.27
CA GLY A 46 -3.63 -4.03 -17.50
C GLY A 46 -5.15 -4.04 -17.41
N ALA A 47 -5.75 -3.92 -16.22
CA ALA A 47 -7.20 -3.91 -16.03
C ALA A 47 -7.90 -2.76 -16.79
N ALA A 48 -7.18 -1.64 -17.04
CA ALA A 48 -7.60 -0.58 -17.97
C ALA A 48 -6.34 0.10 -18.53
N LEU A 49 -5.79 -0.46 -19.58
CA LEU A 49 -4.58 0.00 -20.25
C LEU A 49 -4.92 0.41 -21.68
N MET A 50 -4.42 1.56 -22.11
CA MET A 50 -4.44 1.98 -23.50
C MET A 50 -3.02 2.13 -24.02
N VAL A 51 -2.72 1.46 -25.14
CA VAL A 51 -1.46 1.53 -25.84
C VAL A 51 -1.70 1.54 -27.35
N ARG A 52 -0.85 2.23 -28.12
CA ARG A 52 -0.94 2.17 -29.58
C ARG A 52 -0.69 0.74 -30.06
N ARG A 53 -1.57 0.23 -30.95
CA ARG A 53 -1.47 -1.14 -31.47
C ARG A 53 -0.07 -1.46 -32.03
N GLN A 54 0.52 -0.53 -32.77
CA GLN A 54 1.86 -0.71 -33.34
C GLN A 54 2.90 -0.92 -32.22
N LEU A 55 2.90 -0.10 -31.16
CA LEU A 55 3.82 -0.24 -30.03
C LEU A 55 3.63 -1.54 -29.28
N PHE A 56 2.36 -1.96 -29.06
CA PHE A 56 2.07 -3.25 -28.45
C PHE A 56 2.68 -4.40 -29.25
N SER A 57 2.54 -4.37 -30.58
CA SER A 57 3.11 -5.39 -31.47
C SER A 57 4.65 -5.34 -31.48
N GLU A 58 5.25 -4.14 -31.52
CA GLU A 58 6.71 -3.95 -31.49
C GLU A 58 7.34 -4.40 -30.18
N CYS A 59 6.58 -4.36 -29.08
CA CYS A 59 7.00 -4.90 -27.78
C CYS A 59 6.81 -6.42 -27.67
N GLY A 60 6.22 -7.06 -28.68
CA GLY A 60 5.93 -8.51 -28.66
C GLY A 60 4.63 -8.88 -27.91
N GLY A 61 3.78 -7.88 -27.61
CA GLY A 61 2.54 -8.11 -26.88
C GLY A 61 2.76 -8.43 -25.40
N PHE A 62 1.79 -9.14 -24.80
CA PHE A 62 1.97 -9.71 -23.48
C PHE A 62 2.84 -10.96 -23.55
N PHE A 63 3.78 -11.07 -22.62
CA PHE A 63 4.61 -12.25 -22.55
C PHE A 63 3.79 -13.45 -22.01
N GLU A 64 3.65 -14.50 -22.81
CA GLU A 64 2.78 -15.65 -22.55
C GLU A 64 3.28 -16.59 -21.44
N GLY A 65 4.48 -16.36 -20.91
CA GLY A 65 5.03 -17.13 -19.80
C GLY A 65 4.38 -16.84 -18.44
N TYR A 66 3.60 -15.78 -18.32
CA TYR A 66 2.83 -15.48 -17.12
C TYR A 66 1.47 -16.19 -17.14
N GLN A 67 1.03 -16.62 -15.96
CA GLN A 67 -0.29 -17.20 -15.78
C GLN A 67 -1.14 -16.26 -14.93
N ASN A 68 -1.90 -15.37 -15.62
CA ASN A 68 -2.87 -14.46 -14.99
C ASN A 68 -2.24 -13.51 -13.96
N GLY A 69 -1.27 -12.71 -14.36
CA GLY A 69 -0.65 -11.65 -13.56
C GLY A 69 0.78 -11.35 -13.95
N PHE A 70 1.20 -10.10 -13.81
CA PHE A 70 2.50 -9.52 -14.19
C PHE A 70 2.73 -9.30 -15.68
N GLU A 71 1.91 -9.83 -16.60
CA GLU A 71 2.03 -9.59 -18.04
C GLU A 71 1.93 -8.10 -18.39
N ASP A 72 1.07 -7.36 -17.68
CA ASP A 72 0.87 -5.91 -17.83
C ASP A 72 2.08 -5.12 -17.30
N VAL A 73 2.61 -5.52 -16.16
CA VAL A 73 3.81 -4.92 -15.57
C VAL A 73 5.02 -5.16 -16.46
N ASP A 74 5.20 -6.37 -17.01
CA ASP A 74 6.29 -6.70 -17.93
C ASP A 74 6.20 -5.90 -19.24
N LEU A 75 5.00 -5.74 -19.80
CA LEU A 75 4.77 -4.88 -20.98
C LEU A 75 5.15 -3.42 -20.68
N CYS A 76 4.82 -2.91 -19.50
CA CYS A 76 5.22 -1.56 -19.10
C CYS A 76 6.74 -1.39 -19.15
N TYR A 77 7.51 -2.36 -18.71
CA TYR A 77 8.98 -2.32 -18.83
C TYR A 77 9.45 -2.39 -20.27
N ALA A 78 8.83 -3.21 -21.12
CA ALA A 78 9.16 -3.25 -22.56
C ALA A 78 8.89 -1.91 -23.27
N LEU A 79 7.88 -1.15 -22.83
CA LEU A 79 7.59 0.20 -23.32
C LEU A 79 8.59 1.23 -22.77
N THR A 80 8.92 1.18 -21.47
CA THR A 80 9.87 2.14 -20.89
C THR A 80 11.30 1.93 -21.37
N GLU A 81 11.73 0.72 -21.72
CA GLU A 81 13.00 0.44 -22.39
C GLU A 81 13.12 1.17 -23.75
N ARG A 82 11.99 1.42 -24.40
CA ARG A 82 11.90 2.20 -25.63
C ARG A 82 11.68 3.70 -25.41
N ALA A 83 11.94 4.17 -24.19
CA ALA A 83 11.79 5.55 -23.73
C ALA A 83 10.34 6.08 -23.75
N TYR A 84 9.33 5.22 -23.84
CA TYR A 84 7.94 5.64 -23.67
C TYR A 84 7.64 5.91 -22.19
N LYS A 85 6.81 6.92 -21.95
CA LYS A 85 6.38 7.30 -20.60
C LYS A 85 4.99 6.74 -20.32
N LEU A 86 4.82 6.24 -19.11
CA LEU A 86 3.55 5.76 -18.61
C LEU A 86 2.87 6.85 -17.79
N THR A 87 1.56 6.95 -17.87
CA THR A 87 0.78 7.88 -17.07
C THR A 87 -0.58 7.29 -16.72
N VAL A 88 -1.14 7.73 -15.60
CA VAL A 88 -2.54 7.48 -15.24
C VAL A 88 -3.34 8.76 -15.51
N VAL A 89 -4.46 8.62 -16.19
CA VAL A 89 -5.41 9.70 -16.46
C VAL A 89 -6.45 9.70 -15.35
N GLY A 90 -6.27 10.55 -14.34
CA GLY A 90 -7.10 10.55 -13.11
C GLY A 90 -8.56 10.93 -13.34
N GLU A 91 -8.86 11.61 -14.45
CA GLU A 91 -10.22 11.97 -14.86
C GLU A 91 -10.98 10.79 -15.51
N SER A 92 -10.26 9.77 -16.01
CA SER A 92 -10.85 8.56 -16.57
C SER A 92 -11.07 7.54 -15.45
N VAL A 93 -12.28 7.48 -14.94
CA VAL A 93 -12.65 6.66 -13.77
C VAL A 93 -13.47 5.46 -14.22
N LEU A 94 -13.04 4.27 -13.80
CA LEU A 94 -13.73 3.00 -14.03
C LEU A 94 -13.83 2.23 -12.72
N TYR A 95 -14.94 1.55 -12.49
CA TYR A 95 -15.08 0.57 -11.42
C TYR A 95 -14.57 -0.80 -11.88
N HIS A 96 -13.72 -1.42 -11.07
CA HIS A 96 -13.17 -2.72 -11.39
C HIS A 96 -13.42 -3.71 -10.26
N HIS A 97 -14.19 -4.76 -10.57
CA HIS A 97 -14.47 -5.88 -9.69
C HIS A 97 -13.28 -6.86 -9.74
N THR A 98 -12.30 -6.65 -8.88
CA THR A 98 -11.08 -7.49 -8.83
C THR A 98 -11.40 -8.95 -8.52
N SER A 99 -10.48 -9.82 -8.95
CA SER A 99 -10.39 -11.21 -8.48
C SER A 99 -11.66 -12.05 -8.70
N GLN A 100 -12.44 -11.73 -9.76
CA GLN A 100 -13.62 -12.53 -10.11
C GLN A 100 -13.26 -13.85 -10.81
N THR A 101 -12.03 -13.95 -11.33
CA THR A 101 -11.56 -15.19 -11.98
C THR A 101 -11.13 -16.19 -10.91
N PRO A 102 -11.70 -17.41 -10.88
CA PRO A 102 -11.22 -18.48 -9.98
C PRO A 102 -9.71 -18.72 -10.17
N GLY A 103 -9.01 -18.98 -9.06
CA GLY A 103 -7.56 -19.25 -9.12
C GLY A 103 -6.67 -18.05 -9.41
N ARG A 104 -7.19 -16.80 -9.35
CA ARG A 104 -6.46 -15.57 -9.73
C ARG A 104 -5.08 -15.43 -9.09
N PHE A 105 -4.90 -15.91 -7.87
CA PHE A 105 -3.67 -15.76 -7.09
C PHE A 105 -2.80 -17.03 -7.01
N GLU A 106 -3.23 -18.13 -7.63
CA GLU A 106 -2.53 -19.42 -7.55
C GLU A 106 -1.09 -19.35 -8.06
N HIS A 107 -0.83 -18.49 -9.03
CA HIS A 107 0.48 -18.36 -9.69
C HIS A 107 1.26 -17.11 -9.31
N ASP A 108 0.79 -16.30 -8.34
CA ASP A 108 1.40 -15.02 -8.02
C ASP A 108 2.88 -15.12 -7.60
N LEU A 109 3.25 -16.13 -6.83
CA LEU A 109 4.65 -16.36 -6.44
C LEU A 109 5.53 -16.75 -7.63
N GLN A 110 5.02 -17.60 -8.53
CA GLN A 110 5.74 -18.02 -9.72
C GLN A 110 5.90 -16.86 -10.70
N ASN A 111 4.82 -16.14 -10.98
CA ASN A 111 4.80 -14.95 -11.82
C ASN A 111 5.73 -13.86 -11.27
N GLY A 112 5.68 -13.58 -9.96
CA GLY A 112 6.58 -12.63 -9.32
C GLY A 112 8.05 -13.02 -9.44
N SER A 113 8.38 -14.32 -9.27
CA SER A 113 9.73 -14.84 -9.46
C SER A 113 10.19 -14.71 -10.91
N LEU A 114 9.34 -15.04 -11.87
CA LEU A 114 9.62 -14.90 -13.30
C LEU A 114 9.81 -13.44 -13.70
N PHE A 115 8.95 -12.54 -13.19
CA PHE A 115 9.07 -11.10 -13.40
C PHE A 115 10.42 -10.57 -12.88
N LEU A 116 10.82 -10.94 -11.68
CA LEU A 116 12.11 -10.55 -11.12
C LEU A 116 13.29 -11.10 -11.94
N GLN A 117 13.23 -12.34 -12.41
CA GLN A 117 14.26 -12.90 -13.29
C GLN A 117 14.41 -12.09 -14.58
N ARG A 118 13.30 -11.65 -15.17
CA ARG A 118 13.28 -10.90 -16.43
C ARG A 118 13.68 -9.43 -16.26
N ARG A 119 13.23 -8.77 -15.19
CA ARG A 119 13.22 -7.30 -15.06
C ARG A 119 14.01 -6.74 -13.88
N LEU A 120 14.62 -7.56 -13.01
CA LEU A 120 15.29 -7.10 -11.79
C LEU A 120 16.30 -5.96 -12.03
N ARG A 121 17.03 -6.00 -13.14
CA ARG A 121 18.04 -4.96 -13.47
C ARG A 121 17.42 -3.61 -13.85
N GLN A 122 16.15 -3.60 -14.23
CA GLN A 122 15.41 -2.42 -14.69
C GLN A 122 14.59 -1.80 -13.57
N ILE A 123 14.13 -2.63 -12.62
CA ILE A 123 13.31 -2.16 -11.50
C ILE A 123 14.10 -1.19 -10.62
N ARG A 124 13.49 -0.04 -10.39
CA ARG A 124 13.98 0.97 -9.44
C ARG A 124 12.99 1.08 -8.29
N PRO A 125 13.41 0.84 -7.02
CA PRO A 125 12.54 1.17 -5.89
C PRO A 125 12.12 2.63 -5.97
N ASP A 126 10.82 2.90 -5.93
CA ASP A 126 10.27 4.24 -6.13
C ASP A 126 9.21 4.63 -5.09
N MET A 127 8.72 3.69 -4.29
CA MET A 127 7.71 3.94 -3.26
C MET A 127 8.07 5.11 -2.35
N HIS A 128 9.29 5.14 -1.81
CA HIS A 128 9.78 6.19 -0.91
C HIS A 128 9.86 7.56 -1.60
N ARG A 129 10.26 7.60 -2.88
CA ARG A 129 10.35 8.85 -3.66
C ARG A 129 9.00 9.40 -4.02
N LEU A 130 8.08 8.56 -4.48
CA LEU A 130 6.73 8.97 -4.85
C LEU A 130 5.93 9.40 -3.62
N ALA A 131 6.07 8.68 -2.49
CA ALA A 131 5.51 9.10 -1.22
C ALA A 131 5.96 10.51 -0.84
N ARG A 132 7.28 10.76 -0.85
CA ARG A 132 7.85 12.07 -0.48
C ARG A 132 7.43 13.21 -1.41
N LEU A 133 7.34 12.96 -2.72
CA LEU A 133 6.83 13.93 -3.70
C LEU A 133 5.38 14.36 -3.39
N ASP A 134 4.62 13.49 -2.76
CA ASP A 134 3.23 13.73 -2.43
C ASP A 134 3.00 14.21 -0.98
N GLY A 135 4.08 14.38 -0.20
CA GLY A 135 4.01 14.84 1.19
C GLY A 135 3.79 13.73 2.21
N TYR A 136 4.00 12.47 1.82
CA TYR A 136 3.97 11.30 2.70
C TYR A 136 5.38 10.75 2.94
N GLU A 137 5.47 9.78 3.84
CA GLU A 137 6.69 9.04 4.14
C GLU A 137 6.49 7.55 3.85
N MET A 138 7.59 6.83 3.67
CA MET A 138 7.59 5.38 3.69
C MET A 138 8.12 4.89 5.04
N ARG A 139 7.42 3.96 5.67
CA ARG A 139 7.88 3.25 6.88
C ARG A 139 8.20 1.80 6.54
N ILE A 140 9.22 1.26 7.18
CA ILE A 140 9.66 -0.13 7.04
C ILE A 140 9.50 -0.81 8.39
N ASP A 141 8.72 -1.87 8.46
CA ASP A 141 8.51 -2.64 9.68
C ASP A 141 9.61 -3.69 9.91
N PRO A 142 9.65 -4.38 11.08
CA PRO A 142 10.65 -5.42 11.35
C PRO A 142 10.66 -6.57 10.35
N THR A 143 9.56 -6.80 9.63
CA THR A 143 9.43 -7.87 8.62
C THR A 143 9.83 -7.44 7.21
N LEU A 144 10.31 -6.20 7.04
CA LEU A 144 10.61 -5.52 5.78
C LEU A 144 9.37 -5.18 4.95
N PHE A 145 8.18 -5.19 5.56
CA PHE A 145 7.01 -4.64 4.92
C PHE A 145 7.10 -3.11 4.88
N CYS A 146 6.86 -2.55 3.70
CA CYS A 146 6.88 -1.10 3.48
C CYS A 146 5.44 -0.59 3.37
N SER A 147 5.13 0.47 4.12
CA SER A 147 3.83 1.15 4.09
C SER A 147 4.00 2.66 3.94
N LEU A 148 2.97 3.31 3.40
CA LEU A 148 2.89 4.76 3.39
C LEU A 148 2.43 5.26 4.78
N ALA A 149 2.90 6.43 5.16
CA ALA A 149 2.54 7.06 6.43
C ALA A 149 2.52 8.59 6.29
N LEU A 150 1.82 9.25 7.18
CA LEU A 150 1.97 10.70 7.37
C LEU A 150 3.35 10.98 7.99
N PRO A 151 3.97 12.15 7.67
CA PRO A 151 5.06 12.69 8.44
C PRO A 151 4.66 12.85 9.91
N GLU A 152 5.57 12.56 10.83
CA GLU A 152 5.31 12.59 12.27
C GLU A 152 4.83 13.98 12.74
N THR A 153 5.36 15.05 12.15
CA THR A 153 4.91 16.42 12.42
C THR A 153 3.45 16.62 12.07
N ARG A 154 3.03 16.11 10.91
CA ARG A 154 1.64 16.21 10.45
C ARG A 154 0.71 15.34 11.29
N GLU A 155 1.13 14.13 11.66
CA GLU A 155 0.37 13.25 12.55
C GLU A 155 0.12 13.94 13.91
N ARG A 156 1.17 14.55 14.51
CA ARG A 156 1.06 15.31 15.79
C ARG A 156 0.16 16.54 15.69
N GLU A 157 0.22 17.28 14.59
CA GLU A 157 -0.69 18.43 14.38
C GLU A 157 -2.15 18.01 14.36
N LEU A 158 -2.47 16.91 13.65
CA LEU A 158 -3.81 16.38 13.60
C LEU A 158 -4.26 15.84 14.97
N ASP A 159 -3.40 15.09 15.66
CA ASP A 159 -3.69 14.58 17.01
C ASP A 159 -3.99 15.76 17.97
N ALA A 160 -3.20 16.83 17.93
CA ALA A 160 -3.43 18.01 18.75
C ALA A 160 -4.74 18.74 18.40
N ALA A 161 -5.08 18.85 17.11
CA ALA A 161 -6.31 19.50 16.65
C ALA A 161 -7.58 18.75 17.11
N PHE A 162 -7.50 17.45 17.35
CA PHE A 162 -8.63 16.62 17.79
C PHE A 162 -8.53 16.14 19.24
N SER A 163 -7.59 16.67 20.04
CA SER A 163 -7.40 16.33 21.46
C SER A 163 -8.29 17.14 22.43
N GLY A 164 -9.21 17.99 21.92
CA GLY A 164 -10.08 18.85 22.73
C GLY A 164 -11.07 18.08 23.61
N THR A 165 -11.70 18.79 24.55
CA THR A 165 -12.68 18.23 25.51
C THR A 165 -13.97 17.72 24.87
N THR A 166 -14.30 18.23 23.68
CA THR A 166 -15.48 17.81 22.90
C THR A 166 -15.02 17.24 21.58
N PHE A 167 -15.20 15.92 21.41
CA PHE A 167 -14.84 15.26 20.15
C PHE A 167 -15.97 15.41 19.13
N ASP A 168 -15.63 15.96 17.96
CA ASP A 168 -16.53 16.05 16.81
C ASP A 168 -16.26 14.88 15.83
N ALA A 169 -17.11 13.87 15.89
CA ALA A 169 -17.00 12.67 15.04
C ALA A 169 -17.18 12.99 13.55
N ALA A 170 -18.02 13.96 13.19
CA ALA A 170 -18.24 14.33 11.80
C ALA A 170 -17.03 15.07 11.23
N ALA A 171 -16.45 16.00 11.98
CA ALA A 171 -15.20 16.65 11.60
C ALA A 171 -14.04 15.66 11.49
N CYS A 172 -13.94 14.70 12.42
CA CYS A 172 -12.92 13.64 12.35
C CYS A 172 -13.08 12.76 11.11
N ALA A 173 -14.30 12.31 10.82
CA ALA A 173 -14.58 11.53 9.61
C ALA A 173 -14.25 12.32 8.33
N ALA A 174 -14.61 13.60 8.27
CA ALA A 174 -14.27 14.48 7.15
C ALA A 174 -12.75 14.68 7.01
N GLN A 175 -12.01 14.73 8.12
CA GLN A 175 -10.55 14.80 8.10
C GLN A 175 -9.91 13.49 7.62
N LEU A 176 -10.47 12.34 7.98
CA LEU A 176 -10.01 11.04 7.49
C LEU A 176 -10.19 10.85 5.97
N GLU A 177 -11.20 11.49 5.37
CA GLU A 177 -11.33 11.52 3.91
C GLU A 177 -10.24 12.38 3.23
N ARG A 178 -9.64 13.34 3.94
CA ARG A 178 -8.54 14.20 3.47
C ARG A 178 -7.17 13.61 3.78
N GLU A 179 -7.05 12.90 4.89
CA GLU A 179 -5.80 12.31 5.38
C GLU A 179 -6.04 10.85 5.83
N PRO A 180 -6.25 9.93 4.89
CA PRO A 180 -6.58 8.54 5.21
C PRO A 180 -5.47 7.82 5.99
N LEU A 181 -4.23 8.32 5.94
CA LEU A 181 -3.09 7.79 6.67
C LEU A 181 -2.93 8.38 8.08
N TRP A 182 -3.91 9.15 8.57
CA TRP A 182 -3.92 9.63 9.95
C TRP A 182 -4.46 8.54 10.89
N ARG A 183 -3.54 7.74 11.45
CA ARG A 183 -3.89 6.62 12.32
C ARG A 183 -4.64 7.05 13.58
N GLY A 184 -4.21 8.15 14.23
CA GLY A 184 -4.86 8.69 15.44
C GLY A 184 -6.33 8.96 15.21
N GLY A 185 -6.71 9.53 14.08
CA GLY A 185 -8.12 9.82 13.74
C GLY A 185 -8.98 8.57 13.62
N TRP A 186 -8.47 7.51 13.00
CA TRP A 186 -9.19 6.22 12.95
C TRP A 186 -9.44 5.65 14.34
N LEU A 187 -8.43 5.70 15.22
CA LEU A 187 -8.54 5.20 16.58
C LEU A 187 -9.52 6.03 17.41
N LEU A 188 -9.45 7.36 17.33
CA LEU A 188 -10.38 8.28 18.01
C LEU A 188 -11.83 8.06 17.56
N LEU A 189 -12.06 7.91 16.25
CA LEU A 189 -13.40 7.67 15.72
C LEU A 189 -13.93 6.30 16.17
N MET A 190 -13.11 5.24 16.16
CA MET A 190 -13.50 3.93 16.66
C MET A 190 -13.86 3.99 18.15
N ASP A 191 -13.04 4.63 18.98
CA ASP A 191 -13.25 4.74 20.42
C ASP A 191 -14.53 5.55 20.73
N HIS A 192 -14.80 6.65 19.98
CA HIS A 192 -16.02 7.43 20.10
C HIS A 192 -17.27 6.60 19.74
N LEU A 193 -17.24 5.90 18.63
CA LEU A 193 -18.36 5.05 18.18
C LEU A 193 -18.61 3.89 19.16
N GLU A 194 -17.55 3.32 19.71
CA GLU A 194 -17.63 2.27 20.73
C GLU A 194 -18.28 2.82 22.01
N ALA A 195 -17.88 4.01 22.48
CA ALA A 195 -18.46 4.65 23.66
C ALA A 195 -19.94 5.02 23.48
N ALA A 196 -20.34 5.33 22.25
CA ALA A 196 -21.74 5.58 21.86
C ALA A 196 -22.55 4.31 21.58
N GLU A 197 -21.97 3.12 21.81
CA GLU A 197 -22.57 1.80 21.52
C GLU A 197 -22.95 1.59 20.04
N ARG A 198 -22.35 2.38 19.12
CA ARG A 198 -22.55 2.28 17.67
C ARG A 198 -21.61 1.20 17.06
N TRP A 199 -21.77 -0.02 17.54
CA TRP A 199 -20.85 -1.14 17.32
C TRP A 199 -20.61 -1.45 15.83
N SER A 200 -21.67 -1.46 15.03
CA SER A 200 -21.57 -1.76 13.59
C SER A 200 -20.75 -0.70 12.84
N GLU A 201 -20.92 0.56 13.19
CA GLU A 201 -20.16 1.64 12.58
C GLU A 201 -18.70 1.67 13.07
N ALA A 202 -18.48 1.38 14.36
CA ALA A 202 -17.13 1.19 14.90
C ALA A 202 -16.39 0.05 14.19
N LEU A 203 -17.08 -1.08 13.95
CA LEU A 203 -16.54 -2.22 13.21
C LEU A 203 -16.19 -1.84 11.76
N THR A 204 -17.11 -1.18 11.05
CA THR A 204 -16.88 -0.70 9.68
C THR A 204 -15.69 0.25 9.62
N THR A 205 -15.58 1.18 10.58
CA THR A 205 -14.44 2.10 10.71
C THR A 205 -13.13 1.33 10.94
N GLY A 206 -13.14 0.33 11.81
CA GLY A 206 -11.98 -0.53 12.09
C GLY A 206 -11.53 -1.35 10.87
N VAL A 207 -12.46 -1.89 10.11
CA VAL A 207 -12.17 -2.62 8.85
C VAL A 207 -11.55 -1.67 7.81
N ARG A 208 -12.05 -0.43 7.70
CA ARG A 208 -11.44 0.58 6.82
C ARG A 208 -10.03 0.95 7.29
N ALA A 209 -9.83 1.16 8.58
CA ALA A 209 -8.51 1.46 9.16
C ALA A 209 -7.48 0.36 8.88
N MET A 210 -7.89 -0.91 8.92
CA MET A 210 -7.04 -2.07 8.64
C MET A 210 -6.50 -2.11 7.21
N ARG A 211 -7.11 -1.40 6.27
CA ARG A 211 -6.60 -1.27 4.89
C ARG A 211 -5.29 -0.46 4.82
N PHE A 212 -5.09 0.44 5.79
CA PHE A 212 -3.91 1.30 5.87
C PHE A 212 -2.92 0.87 6.95
N PHE A 213 -3.41 0.25 8.01
CA PHE A 213 -2.63 0.02 9.23
C PHE A 213 -2.62 -1.45 9.63
N SER A 214 -1.42 -2.05 9.59
CA SER A 214 -1.18 -3.42 10.07
C SER A 214 -0.75 -3.47 11.54
N GLN A 215 -0.62 -2.31 12.21
CA GLN A 215 -0.10 -2.20 13.57
C GLN A 215 -1.01 -2.95 14.59
N PRO A 216 -0.40 -3.56 15.62
CA PRO A 216 -1.14 -4.34 16.63
C PRO A 216 -2.23 -3.53 17.33
N GLU A 217 -2.10 -2.22 17.43
CA GLU A 217 -3.06 -1.34 18.09
C GLU A 217 -4.42 -1.35 17.38
N VAL A 218 -4.43 -1.13 16.06
CA VAL A 218 -5.65 -1.16 15.24
C VAL A 218 -6.27 -2.55 15.28
N LYS A 219 -5.45 -3.59 15.14
CA LYS A 219 -5.91 -5.00 15.20
C LYS A 219 -6.55 -5.35 16.54
N ARG A 220 -5.96 -4.90 17.66
CA ARG A 220 -6.55 -5.14 19.01
C ARG A 220 -7.91 -4.48 19.17
N ARG A 221 -8.09 -3.22 18.67
CA ARG A 221 -9.41 -2.57 18.70
C ARG A 221 -10.42 -3.32 17.84
N LEU A 222 -10.04 -3.69 16.64
CA LEU A 222 -10.91 -4.45 15.76
C LEU A 222 -11.30 -5.81 16.37
N LEU A 223 -10.36 -6.51 16.98
CA LEU A 223 -10.61 -7.79 17.66
C LEU A 223 -11.64 -7.63 18.81
N ARG A 224 -11.55 -6.53 19.57
CA ARG A 224 -12.53 -6.20 20.63
C ARG A 224 -13.92 -5.97 20.06
N LEU A 225 -14.02 -5.24 18.94
CA LEU A 225 -15.29 -4.98 18.26
C LEU A 225 -15.91 -6.26 17.68
N LEU A 226 -15.12 -7.11 17.02
CA LEU A 226 -15.56 -8.41 16.52
C LEU A 226 -16.11 -9.27 17.65
N ARG A 227 -15.43 -9.29 18.81
CA ARG A 227 -15.90 -10.00 20.01
C ARG A 227 -17.24 -9.47 20.52
N LYS A 228 -17.41 -8.14 20.54
CA LYS A 228 -18.68 -7.50 20.96
C LYS A 228 -19.85 -7.83 20.03
N GLN A 229 -19.57 -7.98 18.75
CA GLN A 229 -20.57 -8.34 17.72
C GLN A 229 -20.81 -9.86 17.62
N GLY A 230 -20.08 -10.67 18.37
CA GLY A 230 -20.21 -12.14 18.34
C GLY A 230 -19.66 -12.78 17.05
N LEU A 231 -18.85 -12.06 16.27
CA LEU A 231 -18.27 -12.52 15.00
C LEU A 231 -17.04 -13.40 15.28
N ARG A 232 -17.31 -14.67 15.66
CA ARG A 232 -16.30 -15.60 16.17
C ARG A 232 -15.29 -16.05 15.12
N GLU A 233 -15.73 -16.26 13.88
CA GLU A 233 -14.87 -16.73 12.79
C GLU A 233 -13.88 -15.63 12.38
N GLU A 234 -14.35 -14.41 12.17
CA GLU A 234 -13.53 -13.25 11.83
C GLU A 234 -12.55 -12.92 12.96
N MET A 235 -13.00 -13.07 14.21
CA MET A 235 -12.15 -12.91 15.39
C MET A 235 -11.01 -13.93 15.40
N ALA A 236 -11.31 -15.20 15.12
CA ALA A 236 -10.30 -16.26 15.07
C ALA A 236 -9.30 -16.05 13.95
N GLN A 237 -9.79 -15.64 12.76
CA GLN A 237 -8.94 -15.29 11.60
C GLN A 237 -8.01 -14.13 11.93
N LEU A 238 -8.52 -13.03 12.52
CA LEU A 238 -7.71 -11.88 12.89
C LEU A 238 -6.68 -12.23 13.97
N ALA A 239 -7.07 -13.03 14.98
CA ALA A 239 -6.16 -13.49 16.02
C ALA A 239 -5.01 -14.33 15.43
N HIS A 240 -5.32 -15.23 14.49
CA HIS A 240 -4.31 -16.03 13.79
C HIS A 240 -3.32 -15.15 12.98
N VAL A 241 -3.82 -14.13 12.28
CA VAL A 241 -2.97 -13.16 11.58
C VAL A 241 -2.06 -12.41 12.55
N MET A 242 -2.60 -11.95 13.68
CA MET A 242 -1.82 -11.25 14.71
C MET A 242 -0.70 -12.12 15.30
N GLU A 243 -0.98 -13.40 15.56
CA GLU A 243 0.04 -14.35 16.03
C GLU A 243 1.12 -14.61 14.97
N ALA A 244 0.73 -14.74 13.70
CA ALA A 244 1.67 -14.91 12.61
C ALA A 244 2.60 -13.70 12.46
N ASP A 245 2.04 -12.48 12.53
CA ASP A 245 2.81 -11.24 12.46
C ASP A 245 3.78 -11.11 13.65
N MET A 246 3.32 -11.43 14.86
CA MET A 246 4.17 -11.41 16.06
C MET A 246 5.33 -12.41 15.93
N ARG A 247 5.05 -13.65 15.51
CA ARG A 247 6.09 -14.66 15.27
C ARG A 247 7.08 -14.19 14.19
N ALA A 248 6.57 -13.61 13.11
CA ALA A 248 7.41 -13.08 12.05
C ALA A 248 8.27 -11.91 12.51
N ALA A 249 7.76 -11.01 13.34
CA ALA A 249 8.49 -9.86 13.87
C ALA A 249 9.57 -10.28 14.90
N GLN A 250 9.27 -11.27 15.74
CA GLN A 250 10.19 -11.77 16.78
C GLN A 250 11.29 -12.69 16.24
N LYS A 251 11.08 -13.28 15.05
CA LYS A 251 12.08 -14.16 14.45
C LYS A 251 13.34 -13.37 14.13
N ASP A 252 14.42 -13.67 14.86
CA ASP A 252 15.74 -13.20 14.45
C ASP A 252 16.08 -13.85 13.11
N ASP A 253 16.09 -13.01 12.07
CA ASP A 253 16.34 -13.44 10.70
C ASP A 253 17.53 -12.66 10.14
N PRO A 254 18.75 -13.20 10.27
CA PRO A 254 19.95 -12.55 9.80
C PRO A 254 19.90 -12.22 8.30
N THR A 255 19.03 -12.93 7.53
CA THR A 255 18.85 -12.62 6.12
C THR A 255 18.16 -11.29 5.90
N ARG A 256 17.28 -10.86 6.79
CA ARG A 256 16.64 -9.53 6.73
C ARG A 256 17.66 -8.43 6.88
N ARG A 257 18.50 -8.49 7.91
CA ARG A 257 19.56 -7.51 8.16
C ARG A 257 20.54 -7.45 6.97
N ALA A 258 20.94 -8.60 6.43
CA ALA A 258 21.78 -8.67 5.24
C ALA A 258 21.11 -8.05 4.01
N ARG A 259 19.78 -8.24 3.83
CA ARG A 259 19.01 -7.61 2.75
C ARG A 259 18.97 -6.10 2.89
N VAL A 260 18.74 -5.58 4.10
CA VAL A 260 18.72 -4.14 4.37
C VAL A 260 20.10 -3.53 4.11
N GLN A 261 21.19 -4.14 4.61
CA GLN A 261 22.55 -3.69 4.37
C GLN A 261 22.93 -3.67 2.87
N ARG A 262 22.48 -4.67 2.11
CA ARG A 262 22.70 -4.71 0.67
C ARG A 262 21.95 -3.58 -0.04
N MET A 263 20.69 -3.36 0.33
CA MET A 263 19.87 -2.29 -0.26
C MET A 263 20.43 -0.91 0.12
N ARG A 264 20.89 -0.73 1.36
CA ARG A 264 21.53 0.50 1.81
C ARG A 264 22.79 0.81 0.99
N ARG A 265 23.67 -0.18 0.77
CA ARG A 265 24.84 0.00 -0.10
C ARG A 265 24.45 0.39 -1.52
N LYS A 266 23.40 -0.23 -2.06
CA LYS A 266 22.87 0.13 -3.38
C LYS A 266 22.34 1.57 -3.41
N ALA A 267 21.55 1.97 -2.41
CA ALA A 267 21.01 3.33 -2.30
C ALA A 267 22.14 4.37 -2.25
N CYS A 268 23.19 4.14 -1.45
CA CYS A 268 24.36 5.01 -1.40
C CYS A 268 25.08 5.09 -2.77
N ALA A 269 25.26 3.97 -3.45
CA ALA A 269 25.93 3.93 -4.75
C ALA A 269 25.12 4.64 -5.86
N GLU A 270 23.80 4.64 -5.74
CA GLU A 270 22.86 5.32 -6.66
C GLU A 270 22.58 6.79 -6.26
N GLY A 271 23.15 7.28 -5.14
CA GLY A 271 22.94 8.64 -4.63
C GLY A 271 21.56 8.87 -4.00
N ASP A 272 20.84 7.81 -3.64
CA ASP A 272 19.54 7.89 -2.98
C ASP A 272 19.72 8.03 -1.46
N ALA A 273 20.10 9.25 -1.04
CA ALA A 273 20.40 9.56 0.37
C ALA A 273 19.17 9.32 1.28
N TYR A 274 17.96 9.62 0.79
CA TYR A 274 16.75 9.43 1.59
C TYR A 274 16.45 7.95 1.85
N LEU A 275 16.60 7.09 0.84
CA LEU A 275 16.45 5.66 1.05
C LEU A 275 17.54 5.11 1.96
N ALA A 276 18.78 5.58 1.83
CA ALA A 276 19.88 5.17 2.70
C ALA A 276 19.60 5.50 4.17
N GLU A 277 19.11 6.72 4.46
CA GLU A 277 18.70 7.16 5.80
C GLU A 277 17.59 6.29 6.40
N LEU A 278 16.54 5.99 5.63
CA LEU A 278 15.45 5.11 6.07
C LEU A 278 15.96 3.71 6.44
N LEU A 279 16.91 3.18 5.67
CA LEU A 279 17.50 1.87 5.92
C LEU A 279 18.48 1.88 7.09
N ASP A 280 19.22 2.97 7.31
CA ASP A 280 20.05 3.16 8.50
C ASP A 280 19.18 3.20 9.76
N GLY A 281 18.10 3.96 9.76
CA GLY A 281 17.16 4.00 10.87
C GLY A 281 16.48 2.65 11.15
N TRP A 282 16.33 1.78 10.15
CA TRP A 282 15.87 0.41 10.37
C TRP A 282 16.97 -0.44 11.04
N LEU A 283 18.23 -0.34 10.57
CA LEU A 283 19.38 -1.09 11.11
C LEU A 283 19.71 -0.72 12.56
N GLU A 284 19.41 0.51 12.98
CA GLU A 284 19.57 0.99 14.35
C GLU A 284 18.49 0.47 15.29
N ARG A 285 17.26 0.28 14.78
CA ARG A 285 16.09 -0.13 15.59
C ARG A 285 15.93 -1.65 15.73
N TYR A 286 16.39 -2.38 14.76
CA TYR A 286 16.22 -3.82 14.63
C TYR A 286 17.55 -4.53 14.28
#